data_2235e2a74bd6a51c87348fbdf0af0d4f
#
_entry.id   2235e2a74bd6a51c87348fbdf0af0d4f
#
_cell.length_a   1.000
_cell.length_b   1.000
_cell.length_c   1.000
_cell.angle_alpha   90.00
_cell.angle_beta   90.00
_cell.angle_gamma   90.00
#
_symmetry.space_group_name_H-M   'P 1'
#
loop_
_entity.id
_entity.type
_entity.pdbx_description
1 polymer ?
#
loop_
_entity_poly.entity_id
_entity_poly.type
_entity_poly.pdbx_seq_one_letter_code
_entity_poly.pdbx_strand_id
1 'polypeptide(L)'
;MAQGETSAKAACVMEMETGRVLFEYNARARLPMASTTKVMTALLAIENGDLSSEVTCSSNAFGVPGTSIYLAEGETLTLEQMLYGLMLASGNDAAVAIAEHIGGSVPQFVRMMNARAAELGAAGTHFSNPNGLPDDTHVTTAYDLARIARAAMGNEAFRRIVSTRSAQIPWAGRTYSRQLRNKNRLLETYPGATGVKTGFTSRAGRCLVFGASRDGMELVGVVLTCSDWFDEAARLMDACFETYTMARVLGPTMAAGKITVIDGRQASARLCAMQDLRVPLCEGESAQVVLDVPQAIRAPGYAGQHIGTAQVVVGGKALASCEIVLSEYVESKRLALDVRRVVSRWML
;
A
#
# COMPACT_ATOMS: atom_id res chain seq x y z
N MET A 1 -6.99 -17.77 9.32
CA MET A 1 -5.61 -17.55 8.84
C MET A 1 -5.01 -18.89 8.48
N ALA A 2 -4.51 -19.05 7.28
CA ALA A 2 -3.78 -20.26 6.91
C ALA A 2 -2.48 -20.33 7.72
N GLN A 3 -2.43 -21.20 8.74
CA GLN A 3 -1.19 -21.60 9.39
C GLN A 3 -0.60 -22.72 8.54
N GLY A 4 0.38 -22.39 7.72
CA GLY A 4 1.10 -23.33 6.88
C GLY A 4 2.59 -23.34 7.22
N GLU A 5 3.26 -24.45 6.93
CA GLU A 5 4.72 -24.50 6.97
C GLU A 5 5.29 -23.58 5.90
N THR A 6 6.42 -22.93 6.19
CA THR A 6 7.17 -22.08 5.27
C THR A 6 8.67 -22.33 5.46
N SER A 7 9.44 -22.26 4.38
CA SER A 7 10.90 -22.33 4.41
C SER A 7 11.55 -21.02 4.92
N ALA A 8 10.76 -19.95 5.06
CA ALA A 8 11.23 -18.67 5.60
C ALA A 8 11.33 -18.70 7.13
N LYS A 9 12.26 -17.93 7.70
CA LYS A 9 12.28 -17.69 9.15
C LYS A 9 11.11 -16.85 9.61
N ALA A 10 10.63 -15.92 8.77
CA ALA A 10 9.43 -15.15 8.99
C ALA A 10 8.76 -14.81 7.66
N ALA A 11 7.42 -14.82 7.63
CA ALA A 11 6.64 -14.47 6.47
C ALA A 11 5.35 -13.74 6.86
N CYS A 12 4.88 -12.85 5.96
CA CYS A 12 3.59 -12.19 6.08
C CYS A 12 3.05 -11.90 4.69
N VAL A 13 1.77 -12.19 4.45
CA VAL A 13 1.05 -11.81 3.23
C VAL A 13 -0.19 -11.03 3.64
N MET A 14 -0.37 -9.86 3.03
CA MET A 14 -1.51 -8.97 3.25
C MET A 14 -2.27 -8.74 1.94
N GLU A 15 -3.57 -8.58 2.04
CA GLU A 15 -4.36 -8.03 0.95
C GLU A 15 -4.21 -6.50 0.93
N MET A 16 -4.08 -5.93 -0.28
CA MET A 16 -3.66 -4.54 -0.48
C MET A 16 -4.68 -3.49 -0.05
N GLU A 17 -5.97 -3.70 -0.35
CA GLU A 17 -7.03 -2.70 -0.11
C GLU A 17 -7.33 -2.58 1.39
N THR A 18 -7.58 -3.70 2.05
CA THR A 18 -7.97 -3.75 3.47
C THR A 18 -6.80 -3.81 4.45
N GLY A 19 -5.64 -4.28 4.01
CA GLY A 19 -4.51 -4.60 4.88
C GLY A 19 -4.75 -5.85 5.73
N ARG A 20 -5.76 -6.67 5.37
CA ARG A 20 -6.01 -7.94 6.06
C ARG A 20 -4.81 -8.86 5.88
N VAL A 21 -4.29 -9.38 6.99
CA VAL A 21 -3.29 -10.45 6.97
C VAL A 21 -3.97 -11.75 6.56
N LEU A 22 -3.52 -12.34 5.45
CA LEU A 22 -4.03 -13.59 4.92
C LEU A 22 -3.16 -14.78 5.32
N PHE A 23 -1.85 -14.56 5.46
CA PHE A 23 -0.88 -15.54 5.95
C PHE A 23 0.13 -14.87 6.86
N GLU A 24 0.51 -15.52 7.96
CA GLU A 24 1.63 -15.11 8.80
C GLU A 24 2.34 -16.31 9.44
N TYR A 25 3.67 -16.20 9.49
CA TYR A 25 4.54 -17.14 10.19
C TYR A 25 5.68 -16.37 10.84
N ASN A 26 5.82 -16.46 12.16
CA ASN A 26 6.81 -15.68 12.92
C ASN A 26 6.86 -14.19 12.51
N ALA A 27 5.74 -13.64 12.03
CA ALA A 27 5.66 -12.38 11.32
C ALA A 27 6.16 -11.18 12.12
N ARG A 28 6.25 -11.29 13.44
CA ARG A 28 6.72 -10.23 14.35
C ARG A 28 8.13 -10.44 14.88
N ALA A 29 8.84 -11.48 14.41
CA ALA A 29 10.25 -11.69 14.74
C ALA A 29 11.10 -10.58 14.10
N ARG A 30 11.96 -9.93 14.88
CA ARG A 30 12.91 -8.92 14.40
C ARG A 30 14.08 -9.59 13.70
N LEU A 31 14.25 -9.34 12.42
CA LEU A 31 15.25 -9.93 11.56
C LEU A 31 15.92 -8.86 10.69
N PRO A 32 17.19 -9.06 10.28
CA PRO A 32 17.83 -8.22 9.28
C PRO A 32 17.12 -8.38 7.94
N MET A 33 17.03 -7.27 7.19
CA MET A 33 16.18 -7.19 6.00
C MET A 33 16.96 -7.01 4.69
N ALA A 34 18.27 -6.82 4.74
CA ALA A 34 19.11 -6.53 3.58
C ALA A 34 18.53 -5.40 2.69
N SER A 35 18.69 -5.49 1.38
CA SER A 35 18.22 -4.46 0.43
C SER A 35 16.71 -4.32 0.29
N THR A 36 15.89 -5.08 1.03
CA THR A 36 14.45 -4.78 1.12
C THR A 36 14.18 -3.46 1.86
N THR A 37 15.16 -2.96 2.63
CA THR A 37 15.25 -1.58 3.15
C THR A 37 14.90 -0.52 2.10
N LYS A 38 15.30 -0.74 0.85
CA LYS A 38 15.12 0.22 -0.26
C LYS A 38 13.65 0.50 -0.61
N VAL A 39 12.72 -0.32 -0.12
CA VAL A 39 11.29 -0.04 -0.20
C VAL A 39 10.96 1.25 0.56
N MET A 40 11.47 1.41 1.79
CA MET A 40 11.29 2.64 2.57
C MET A 40 12.06 3.82 1.94
N THR A 41 13.25 3.58 1.42
CA THR A 41 14.05 4.62 0.74
C THR A 41 13.31 5.16 -0.48
N ALA A 42 12.75 4.29 -1.31
CA ALA A 42 11.98 4.69 -2.48
C ALA A 42 10.66 5.37 -2.09
N LEU A 43 9.96 4.88 -1.07
CA LEU A 43 8.73 5.48 -0.57
C LEU A 43 8.97 6.94 -0.16
N LEU A 44 9.96 7.20 0.68
CA LEU A 44 10.29 8.55 1.14
C LEU A 44 10.77 9.46 -0.01
N ALA A 45 11.52 8.90 -0.95
CA ALA A 45 11.97 9.67 -2.12
C ALA A 45 10.79 10.15 -2.97
N ILE A 46 9.78 9.30 -3.16
CA ILE A 46 8.58 9.64 -3.94
C ILE A 46 7.63 10.56 -3.16
N GLU A 47 7.51 10.38 -1.84
CA GLU A 47 6.66 11.22 -0.99
C GLU A 47 7.19 12.65 -0.81
N ASN A 48 8.53 12.86 -0.88
CA ASN A 48 9.16 14.12 -0.51
C ASN A 48 9.96 14.78 -1.64
N GLY A 49 10.15 14.12 -2.78
CA GLY A 49 10.93 14.61 -3.91
C GLY A 49 10.12 14.82 -5.17
N ASP A 50 10.64 15.68 -6.06
CA ASP A 50 10.18 15.76 -7.44
C ASP A 50 10.96 14.74 -8.28
N LEU A 51 10.25 13.84 -8.97
CA LEU A 51 10.85 12.79 -9.81
C LEU A 51 11.73 13.33 -10.93
N SER A 52 11.51 14.58 -11.36
CA SER A 52 12.30 15.27 -12.38
C SER A 52 13.52 15.99 -11.81
N SER A 53 13.63 16.15 -10.48
CA SER A 53 14.76 16.84 -9.86
C SER A 53 16.08 16.09 -10.08
N GLU A 54 17.15 16.84 -10.24
CA GLU A 54 18.49 16.30 -10.43
C GLU A 54 19.12 15.88 -9.10
N VAL A 55 19.57 14.63 -9.05
CA VAL A 55 20.26 14.01 -7.92
C VAL A 55 21.73 13.80 -8.30
N THR A 56 22.64 14.43 -7.55
CA THR A 56 24.08 14.32 -7.78
C THR A 56 24.70 13.24 -6.88
N CYS A 57 25.54 12.39 -7.45
CA CYS A 57 26.34 11.43 -6.72
C CYS A 57 27.47 12.15 -5.97
N SER A 58 27.39 12.23 -4.65
CA SER A 58 28.43 12.80 -3.79
C SER A 58 29.61 11.84 -3.64
N SER A 59 30.71 12.32 -3.04
CA SER A 59 31.82 11.47 -2.62
C SER A 59 31.43 10.38 -1.61
N ASN A 60 30.39 10.59 -0.78
CA ASN A 60 29.86 9.58 0.13
C ASN A 60 29.04 8.49 -0.59
N ALA A 61 28.34 8.85 -1.65
CA ALA A 61 27.57 7.91 -2.47
C ALA A 61 28.46 7.11 -3.42
N PHE A 62 29.53 7.74 -3.90
CA PHE A 62 30.53 7.09 -4.77
C PHE A 62 31.25 5.95 -4.03
N GLY A 63 31.32 4.79 -4.65
CA GLY A 63 32.08 3.65 -4.12
C GLY A 63 31.47 2.97 -2.88
N VAL A 64 30.22 3.24 -2.54
CA VAL A 64 29.53 2.54 -1.44
C VAL A 64 29.56 1.03 -1.66
N PRO A 65 29.99 0.23 -0.64
CA PRO A 65 30.13 -1.22 -0.78
C PRO A 65 28.86 -1.95 -1.21
N GLY A 66 29.05 -3.08 -1.88
CA GLY A 66 27.98 -4.01 -2.27
C GLY A 66 27.44 -3.75 -3.68
N THR A 67 26.13 -3.89 -3.87
CA THR A 67 25.53 -3.71 -5.19
C THR A 67 25.52 -2.24 -5.59
N SER A 68 25.99 -1.93 -6.79
CA SER A 68 26.11 -0.58 -7.33
C SER A 68 25.50 -0.49 -8.73
N ILE A 69 25.08 0.68 -9.12
CA ILE A 69 24.82 1.05 -10.52
C ILE A 69 26.02 1.79 -11.14
N TYR A 70 27.14 1.82 -10.40
CA TYR A 70 28.42 2.40 -10.80
C TYR A 70 28.30 3.90 -11.13
N LEU A 71 27.69 4.66 -10.22
CA LEU A 71 27.70 6.12 -10.30
C LEU A 71 29.12 6.64 -10.17
N ALA A 72 29.47 7.61 -11.02
CA ALA A 72 30.70 8.39 -10.85
C ALA A 72 30.44 9.54 -9.85
N GLU A 73 31.50 9.98 -9.15
CA GLU A 73 31.42 11.17 -8.32
C GLU A 73 31.08 12.39 -9.19
N GLY A 74 30.08 13.18 -8.76
CA GLY A 74 29.54 14.31 -9.52
C GLY A 74 28.57 13.92 -10.64
N GLU A 75 28.33 12.63 -10.90
CA GLU A 75 27.33 12.21 -11.89
C GLU A 75 25.93 12.61 -11.42
N THR A 76 25.16 13.21 -12.34
CA THR A 76 23.80 13.67 -12.07
C THR A 76 22.80 12.88 -12.89
N LEU A 77 21.74 12.42 -12.25
CA LEU A 77 20.60 11.73 -12.84
C LEU A 77 19.30 12.30 -12.24
N THR A 78 18.17 12.15 -12.92
CA THR A 78 16.90 12.51 -12.31
C THR A 78 16.58 11.58 -11.13
N LEU A 79 15.78 12.02 -10.17
CA LEU A 79 15.33 11.21 -9.05
C LEU A 79 14.63 9.93 -9.55
N GLU A 80 13.84 10.02 -10.62
CA GLU A 80 13.22 8.83 -11.23
C GLU A 80 14.27 7.84 -11.75
N GLN A 81 15.31 8.32 -12.42
CA GLN A 81 16.40 7.46 -12.91
C GLN A 81 17.19 6.81 -11.77
N MET A 82 17.43 7.56 -10.69
CA MET A 82 18.03 7.02 -9.47
C MET A 82 17.14 5.95 -8.83
N LEU A 83 15.81 6.14 -8.81
CA LEU A 83 14.85 5.15 -8.30
C LEU A 83 14.82 3.87 -9.14
N TYR A 84 14.96 3.95 -10.46
CA TYR A 84 15.17 2.76 -11.30
C TYR A 84 16.47 2.03 -10.91
N GLY A 85 17.56 2.75 -10.72
CA GLY A 85 18.82 2.18 -10.24
C GLY A 85 18.70 1.51 -8.87
N LEU A 86 18.00 2.18 -7.96
CA LEU A 86 17.71 1.71 -6.60
C LEU A 86 16.90 0.41 -6.60
N MET A 87 15.80 0.38 -7.33
CA MET A 87 14.82 -0.71 -7.19
C MET A 87 15.15 -1.90 -8.09
N LEU A 88 15.53 -1.69 -9.36
CA LEU A 88 15.81 -2.76 -10.30
C LEU A 88 17.17 -3.43 -10.04
N ALA A 89 18.24 -2.63 -10.05
CA ALA A 89 19.61 -3.10 -9.88
C ALA A 89 20.04 -3.19 -8.40
N SER A 90 19.28 -2.58 -7.49
CA SER A 90 19.58 -2.54 -6.05
C SER A 90 20.81 -1.69 -5.69
N GLY A 91 21.09 -0.59 -6.43
CA GLY A 91 22.25 0.28 -6.22
C GLY A 91 22.31 0.85 -4.80
N ASN A 92 23.43 0.60 -4.09
CA ASN A 92 23.68 1.19 -2.78
C ASN A 92 24.14 2.65 -2.92
N ASP A 93 24.88 2.94 -3.98
CA ASP A 93 25.26 4.27 -4.43
C ASP A 93 24.03 5.15 -4.70
N ALA A 94 23.06 4.65 -5.46
CA ALA A 94 21.77 5.33 -5.68
C ALA A 94 21.00 5.55 -4.37
N ALA A 95 21.03 4.59 -3.43
CA ALA A 95 20.36 4.74 -2.14
C ALA A 95 20.94 5.89 -1.30
N VAL A 96 22.28 6.03 -1.28
CA VAL A 96 22.96 7.10 -0.55
C VAL A 96 22.73 8.45 -1.22
N ALA A 97 22.87 8.53 -2.55
CA ALA A 97 22.60 9.76 -3.31
C ALA A 97 21.17 10.27 -3.11
N ILE A 98 20.17 9.37 -3.17
CA ILE A 98 18.78 9.70 -2.88
C ILE A 98 18.61 10.18 -1.44
N ALA A 99 19.22 9.50 -0.46
CA ALA A 99 19.11 9.87 0.94
C ALA A 99 19.67 11.27 1.22
N GLU A 100 20.80 11.62 0.60
CA GLU A 100 21.40 12.95 0.72
C GLU A 100 20.54 14.02 0.02
N HIS A 101 20.01 13.72 -1.16
CA HIS A 101 19.16 14.65 -1.91
C HIS A 101 17.87 14.98 -1.16
N ILE A 102 17.17 13.97 -0.63
CA ILE A 102 15.87 14.13 0.05
C ILE A 102 16.04 14.62 1.49
N GLY A 103 17.02 14.09 2.22
CA GLY A 103 17.21 14.38 3.63
C GLY A 103 18.25 15.45 3.93
N GLY A 104 18.98 15.95 2.91
CA GLY A 104 20.13 16.82 3.08
C GLY A 104 21.37 16.11 3.65
N SER A 105 21.19 14.96 4.28
CA SER A 105 22.25 14.04 4.74
C SER A 105 21.69 12.66 5.03
N VAL A 106 22.56 11.63 4.99
CA VAL A 106 22.17 10.24 5.33
C VAL A 106 21.61 10.15 6.76
N PRO A 107 22.22 10.76 7.81
CA PRO A 107 21.64 10.70 9.15
C PRO A 107 20.25 11.34 9.27
N GLN A 108 20.00 12.44 8.57
CA GLN A 108 18.67 13.06 8.55
C GLN A 108 17.66 12.16 7.83
N PHE A 109 18.03 11.59 6.69
CA PHE A 109 17.16 10.67 5.95
C PHE A 109 16.82 9.42 6.78
N VAL A 110 17.78 8.87 7.52
CA VAL A 110 17.54 7.75 8.45
C VAL A 110 16.53 8.13 9.55
N ARG A 111 16.60 9.36 10.06
CA ARG A 111 15.55 9.85 10.99
C ARG A 111 14.18 9.89 10.33
N MET A 112 14.08 10.34 9.06
CA MET A 112 12.84 10.32 8.29
C MET A 112 12.32 8.89 8.09
N MET A 113 13.21 7.92 7.77
CA MET A 113 12.84 6.50 7.63
C MET A 113 12.20 5.96 8.91
N ASN A 114 12.79 6.24 10.08
CA ASN A 114 12.27 5.77 11.36
C ASN A 114 10.97 6.48 11.77
N ALA A 115 10.86 7.79 11.50
CA ALA A 115 9.61 8.53 11.72
C ALA A 115 8.48 7.96 10.85
N ARG A 116 8.74 7.72 9.56
CA ARG A 116 7.75 7.14 8.65
C ARG A 116 7.35 5.72 9.03
N ALA A 117 8.30 4.91 9.49
CA ALA A 117 8.00 3.58 10.02
C ALA A 117 7.05 3.65 11.24
N ALA A 118 7.27 4.59 12.14
CA ALA A 118 6.38 4.82 13.30
C ALA A 118 4.97 5.26 12.87
N GLU A 119 4.85 6.20 11.94
CA GLU A 119 3.56 6.63 11.37
C GLU A 119 2.80 5.48 10.71
N LEU A 120 3.50 4.60 10.02
CA LEU A 120 2.93 3.39 9.45
C LEU A 120 2.65 2.31 10.50
N GLY A 121 2.97 2.53 11.80
CA GLY A 121 2.81 1.58 12.88
C GLY A 121 3.72 0.36 12.77
N ALA A 122 4.89 0.51 12.11
CA ALA A 122 5.92 -0.53 11.97
C ALA A 122 6.86 -0.52 13.20
N ALA A 123 6.30 -0.78 14.38
CA ALA A 123 6.98 -0.61 15.68
C ALA A 123 8.14 -1.59 15.93
N GLY A 124 8.21 -2.70 15.21
CA GLY A 124 9.32 -3.67 15.27
C GLY A 124 10.48 -3.33 14.34
N THR A 125 10.39 -2.23 13.57
CA THR A 125 11.35 -1.83 12.55
C THR A 125 12.26 -0.70 13.05
N HIS A 126 13.56 -0.82 12.75
CA HIS A 126 14.53 0.25 12.93
C HIS A 126 15.50 0.28 11.75
N PHE A 127 15.64 1.44 11.14
CA PHE A 127 16.56 1.71 10.05
C PHE A 127 17.81 2.42 10.56
N SER A 128 19.01 1.94 10.17
CA SER A 128 20.30 2.56 10.45
C SER A 128 20.97 3.13 9.19
N ASN A 129 20.49 2.72 8.00
CA ASN A 129 21.02 3.17 6.72
C ASN A 129 19.94 3.05 5.61
N PRO A 130 20.12 3.73 4.45
CA PRO A 130 19.13 3.72 3.37
C PRO A 130 19.24 2.55 2.40
N ASN A 131 20.27 1.72 2.49
CA ASN A 131 20.62 0.71 1.49
C ASN A 131 20.46 -0.74 1.95
N GLY A 132 20.42 -0.99 3.28
CA GLY A 132 20.28 -2.33 3.85
C GLY A 132 21.60 -3.06 4.09
N LEU A 133 22.71 -2.34 4.20
CA LEU A 133 23.96 -2.91 4.68
C LEU A 133 23.84 -3.35 6.14
N PRO A 134 24.59 -4.40 6.55
CA PRO A 134 24.49 -4.94 7.89
C PRO A 134 24.83 -3.92 8.99
N ASP A 135 23.96 -3.82 9.97
CA ASP A 135 24.11 -3.10 11.22
C ASP A 135 23.29 -3.82 12.29
N ASP A 136 23.75 -3.81 13.56
CA ASP A 136 23.10 -4.58 14.62
C ASP A 136 21.71 -4.10 14.96
N THR A 137 21.45 -2.82 14.75
CA THR A 137 20.16 -2.19 15.01
C THR A 137 19.26 -2.14 13.77
N HIS A 138 19.79 -2.48 12.57
CA HIS A 138 19.05 -2.44 11.31
C HIS A 138 18.17 -3.68 11.14
N VAL A 139 16.97 -3.62 11.68
CA VAL A 139 16.05 -4.76 11.76
C VAL A 139 14.62 -4.37 11.37
N THR A 140 13.85 -5.36 10.94
CA THR A 140 12.42 -5.25 10.69
C THR A 140 11.70 -6.52 11.11
N THR A 141 10.38 -6.53 11.00
CA THR A 141 9.56 -7.74 11.03
C THR A 141 8.91 -7.97 9.67
N ALA A 142 8.54 -9.21 9.33
CA ALA A 142 7.85 -9.49 8.07
C ALA A 142 6.50 -8.73 8.01
N TYR A 143 5.82 -8.61 9.15
CA TYR A 143 4.58 -7.83 9.27
C TYR A 143 4.80 -6.33 9.00
N ASP A 144 5.81 -5.73 9.61
CA ASP A 144 6.08 -4.29 9.47
C ASP A 144 6.51 -3.96 8.04
N LEU A 145 7.40 -4.78 7.48
CA LEU A 145 7.87 -4.57 6.12
C LEU A 145 6.75 -4.76 5.09
N ALA A 146 5.80 -5.68 5.33
CA ALA A 146 4.60 -5.81 4.51
C ALA A 146 3.71 -4.55 4.59
N ARG A 147 3.56 -3.94 5.78
CA ARG A 147 2.84 -2.65 5.95
C ARG A 147 3.54 -1.51 5.21
N ILE A 148 4.86 -1.41 5.31
CA ILE A 148 5.65 -0.42 4.58
C ILE A 148 5.51 -0.63 3.08
N ALA A 149 5.62 -1.88 2.62
CA ALA A 149 5.45 -2.22 1.21
C ALA A 149 4.03 -1.92 0.71
N ARG A 150 3.00 -2.20 1.52
CA ARG A 150 1.62 -1.84 1.21
C ARG A 150 1.45 -0.34 1.02
N ALA A 151 2.03 0.49 1.90
CA ALA A 151 2.00 1.94 1.75
C ALA A 151 2.71 2.39 0.47
N ALA A 152 3.90 1.84 0.18
CA ALA A 152 4.64 2.14 -1.03
C ALA A 152 3.90 1.73 -2.30
N MET A 153 3.29 0.54 -2.32
CA MET A 153 2.47 0.04 -3.42
C MET A 153 1.17 0.84 -3.63
N GLY A 154 0.74 1.66 -2.68
CA GLY A 154 -0.33 2.64 -2.85
C GLY A 154 0.02 3.80 -3.79
N ASN A 155 1.31 4.02 -4.10
CA ASN A 155 1.78 5.09 -4.96
C ASN A 155 2.02 4.59 -6.40
N GLU A 156 1.43 5.26 -7.39
CA GLU A 156 1.52 4.86 -8.81
C GLU A 156 2.95 4.88 -9.37
N ALA A 157 3.75 5.87 -8.99
CA ALA A 157 5.14 5.96 -9.44
C ALA A 157 5.97 4.80 -8.87
N PHE A 158 5.75 4.46 -7.60
CA PHE A 158 6.40 3.30 -6.99
C PHE A 158 6.02 2.00 -7.71
N ARG A 159 4.70 1.77 -7.94
CA ARG A 159 4.21 0.60 -8.70
C ARG A 159 4.87 0.49 -10.08
N ARG A 160 4.87 1.57 -10.84
CA ARG A 160 5.47 1.62 -12.16
C ARG A 160 6.94 1.22 -12.13
N ILE A 161 7.72 1.76 -11.20
CA ILE A 161 9.15 1.48 -11.08
C ILE A 161 9.39 0.02 -10.71
N VAL A 162 8.72 -0.50 -9.67
CA VAL A 162 9.01 -1.86 -9.17
C VAL A 162 8.48 -2.98 -10.06
N SER A 163 7.47 -2.72 -10.89
CA SER A 163 6.94 -3.66 -11.88
C SER A 163 7.73 -3.66 -13.19
N THR A 164 8.63 -2.69 -13.40
CA THR A 164 9.46 -2.59 -14.58
C THR A 164 10.50 -3.70 -14.62
N ARG A 165 10.56 -4.49 -15.69
CA ARG A 165 11.51 -5.60 -15.88
C ARG A 165 12.91 -5.12 -16.21
N SER A 166 13.01 -4.08 -17.05
CA SER A 166 14.29 -3.46 -17.43
C SER A 166 14.11 -1.99 -17.78
N ALA A 167 15.14 -1.18 -17.53
CA ALA A 167 15.17 0.22 -17.87
C ALA A 167 16.57 0.61 -18.39
N GLN A 168 16.64 1.70 -19.13
CA GLN A 168 17.87 2.32 -19.60
C GLN A 168 17.96 3.72 -19.01
N ILE A 169 19.08 4.04 -18.38
CA ILE A 169 19.35 5.38 -17.85
C ILE A 169 20.69 5.89 -18.39
N PRO A 170 20.92 7.21 -18.44
CA PRO A 170 22.20 7.77 -18.86
C PRO A 170 23.37 7.17 -18.10
N TRP A 171 24.55 7.16 -18.68
CA TRP A 171 25.79 6.76 -18.04
C TRP A 171 26.88 7.79 -18.32
N ALA A 172 27.24 8.55 -17.31
CA ALA A 172 28.22 9.61 -17.45
C ALA A 172 29.55 9.09 -18.04
N GLY A 173 30.09 9.84 -19.00
CA GLY A 173 31.32 9.49 -19.70
C GLY A 173 31.22 8.30 -20.65
N ARG A 174 30.00 7.82 -20.97
CA ARG A 174 29.77 6.76 -21.96
C ARG A 174 28.88 7.25 -23.11
N THR A 175 29.05 6.64 -24.28
CA THR A 175 28.21 6.87 -25.46
C THR A 175 26.97 5.98 -25.46
N TYR A 176 26.82 5.08 -24.51
CA TYR A 176 25.70 4.15 -24.36
C TYR A 176 25.07 4.25 -22.96
N SER A 177 23.79 3.90 -22.88
CA SER A 177 23.02 3.95 -21.65
C SER A 177 23.34 2.79 -20.70
N ARG A 178 23.23 3.04 -19.41
CA ARG A 178 23.31 2.01 -18.35
C ARG A 178 22.06 1.13 -18.41
N GLN A 179 22.27 -0.18 -18.60
CA GLN A 179 21.20 -1.16 -18.65
C GLN A 179 20.88 -1.62 -17.23
N LEU A 180 19.64 -1.48 -16.81
CA LEU A 180 19.15 -1.93 -15.52
C LEU A 180 18.18 -3.10 -15.72
N ARG A 181 18.43 -4.23 -15.06
CA ARG A 181 17.52 -5.37 -15.05
C ARG A 181 17.00 -5.60 -13.64
N ASN A 182 15.69 -5.78 -13.53
CA ASN A 182 15.06 -6.09 -12.26
C ASN A 182 15.48 -7.50 -11.78
N LYS A 183 15.99 -7.56 -10.55
CA LYS A 183 16.43 -8.81 -9.93
C LYS A 183 15.27 -9.69 -9.44
N ASN A 184 14.05 -9.16 -9.43
CA ASN A 184 12.86 -9.92 -9.04
C ASN A 184 12.37 -10.81 -10.20
N ARG A 185 12.75 -12.07 -10.16
CA ARG A 185 12.36 -13.06 -11.17
C ARG A 185 10.85 -13.30 -11.26
N LEU A 186 10.07 -13.03 -10.20
CA LEU A 186 8.62 -13.21 -10.23
C LEU A 186 7.96 -12.40 -11.33
N LEU A 187 8.50 -11.24 -11.71
CA LEU A 187 8.00 -10.45 -12.83
C LEU A 187 8.03 -11.18 -14.18
N GLU A 188 8.88 -12.20 -14.31
CA GLU A 188 8.99 -13.05 -15.51
C GLU A 188 8.28 -14.39 -15.35
N THR A 189 8.26 -14.94 -14.11
CA THR A 189 7.88 -16.34 -13.85
C THR A 189 6.51 -16.50 -13.19
N TYR A 190 5.94 -15.45 -12.59
CA TYR A 190 4.66 -15.54 -11.89
C TYR A 190 3.60 -14.64 -12.56
N PRO A 191 2.50 -15.21 -13.08
CA PRO A 191 1.43 -14.43 -13.69
C PRO A 191 0.81 -13.43 -12.71
N GLY A 192 0.68 -12.17 -13.14
CA GLY A 192 0.13 -11.11 -12.31
C GLY A 192 1.10 -10.49 -11.29
N ALA A 193 2.38 -10.89 -11.28
CA ALA A 193 3.37 -10.28 -10.37
C ALA A 193 3.50 -8.77 -10.58
N THR A 194 3.46 -8.01 -9.47
CA THR A 194 3.51 -6.54 -9.44
C THR A 194 4.83 -5.97 -8.90
N GLY A 195 5.73 -6.81 -8.40
CA GLY A 195 7.03 -6.39 -7.86
C GLY A 195 7.47 -7.30 -6.71
N VAL A 196 8.28 -6.87 -5.76
CA VAL A 196 8.66 -5.49 -5.38
C VAL A 196 10.20 -5.38 -5.26
N LYS A 197 10.82 -6.08 -4.28
CA LYS A 197 12.26 -5.91 -3.98
C LYS A 197 12.92 -7.16 -3.42
N THR A 198 14.07 -7.51 -3.97
CA THR A 198 14.96 -8.55 -3.46
C THR A 198 16.01 -7.98 -2.50
N GLY A 199 16.44 -8.77 -1.53
CA GLY A 199 17.52 -8.43 -0.62
C GLY A 199 18.37 -9.65 -0.25
N PHE A 200 19.68 -9.48 -0.18
CA PHE A 200 20.59 -10.52 0.29
C PHE A 200 21.80 -9.91 0.99
N THR A 201 22.13 -10.42 2.14
CA THR A 201 23.45 -10.30 2.81
C THR A 201 23.74 -11.63 3.50
N SER A 202 25.02 -11.89 3.81
CA SER A 202 25.38 -13.13 4.56
C SER A 202 24.63 -13.22 5.90
N ARG A 203 24.37 -12.08 6.55
CA ARG A 203 23.65 -12.01 7.84
C ARG A 203 22.15 -12.21 7.71
N ALA A 204 21.53 -11.58 6.72
CA ALA A 204 20.07 -11.61 6.53
C ALA A 204 19.61 -12.89 5.81
N GLY A 205 20.48 -13.54 5.06
CA GLY A 205 20.04 -14.51 4.07
C GLY A 205 19.27 -13.84 2.94
N ARG A 206 18.48 -14.61 2.20
CA ARG A 206 17.63 -14.11 1.12
C ARG A 206 16.31 -13.57 1.69
N CYS A 207 15.97 -12.34 1.34
CA CYS A 207 14.75 -11.64 1.72
C CYS A 207 14.03 -11.13 0.48
N LEU A 208 12.72 -11.22 0.44
CA LEU A 208 11.92 -10.80 -0.70
C LEU A 208 10.66 -10.06 -0.21
N VAL A 209 10.44 -8.88 -0.75
CA VAL A 209 9.13 -8.23 -0.79
C VAL A 209 8.54 -8.53 -2.16
N PHE A 210 7.33 -9.06 -2.19
CA PHE A 210 6.67 -9.50 -3.41
C PHE A 210 5.22 -9.03 -3.45
N GLY A 211 4.62 -9.04 -4.63
CA GLY A 211 3.21 -8.74 -4.82
C GLY A 211 2.70 -9.34 -6.11
N ALA A 212 1.40 -9.60 -6.15
CA ALA A 212 0.70 -10.01 -7.36
C ALA A 212 -0.77 -9.60 -7.30
N SER A 213 -1.39 -9.51 -8.48
CA SER A 213 -2.83 -9.28 -8.64
C SER A 213 -3.46 -10.43 -9.43
N ARG A 214 -4.62 -10.94 -8.94
CA ARG A 214 -5.40 -12.00 -9.57
C ARG A 214 -6.88 -11.82 -9.22
N ASP A 215 -7.76 -11.88 -10.21
CA ASP A 215 -9.22 -11.85 -10.05
C ASP A 215 -9.74 -10.70 -9.16
N GLY A 216 -9.14 -9.51 -9.29
CA GLY A 216 -9.52 -8.31 -8.54
C GLY A 216 -9.04 -8.26 -7.10
N MET A 217 -8.24 -9.24 -6.65
CA MET A 217 -7.51 -9.22 -5.38
C MET A 217 -6.04 -8.91 -5.65
N GLU A 218 -5.45 -8.04 -4.84
CA GLU A 218 -4.03 -7.72 -4.90
C GLU A 218 -3.36 -8.06 -3.57
N LEU A 219 -2.22 -8.72 -3.64
CA LEU A 219 -1.44 -9.17 -2.50
C LEU A 219 -0.11 -8.42 -2.44
N VAL A 220 0.33 -8.15 -1.21
CA VAL A 220 1.71 -7.79 -0.89
C VAL A 220 2.22 -8.72 0.19
N GLY A 221 3.43 -9.24 0.02
CA GLY A 221 4.00 -10.19 0.97
C GLY A 221 5.49 -10.00 1.18
N VAL A 222 5.96 -10.59 2.25
CA VAL A 222 7.36 -10.57 2.68
C VAL A 222 7.77 -11.96 3.15
N VAL A 223 8.93 -12.42 2.68
CA VAL A 223 9.67 -13.53 3.28
C VAL A 223 11.06 -13.03 3.72
N LEU A 224 11.44 -13.37 4.95
CA LEU A 224 12.75 -13.03 5.52
C LEU A 224 13.53 -14.30 5.80
N THR A 225 14.82 -14.34 5.39
CA THR A 225 15.73 -15.48 5.55
C THR A 225 15.10 -16.76 4.97
N CYS A 226 14.88 -16.78 3.65
CA CYS A 226 14.25 -17.87 2.92
C CYS A 226 15.15 -18.33 1.77
N SER A 227 15.58 -19.61 1.74
CA SER A 227 16.54 -20.12 0.75
C SER A 227 15.98 -20.12 -0.67
N ASP A 228 14.74 -20.51 -0.82
CA ASP A 228 13.96 -20.65 -2.06
C ASP A 228 12.89 -19.55 -2.23
N TRP A 229 13.29 -18.33 -1.87
CA TRP A 229 12.44 -17.15 -1.74
C TRP A 229 11.43 -16.87 -2.86
N PHE A 230 11.76 -17.17 -4.12
CA PHE A 230 10.83 -16.96 -5.24
C PHE A 230 9.76 -18.04 -5.30
N ASP A 231 10.16 -19.31 -5.13
CA ASP A 231 9.23 -20.44 -5.18
C ASP A 231 8.31 -20.41 -3.95
N GLU A 232 8.86 -20.04 -2.79
CA GLU A 232 8.09 -19.85 -1.56
C GLU A 232 7.11 -18.67 -1.67
N ALA A 233 7.53 -17.54 -2.24
CA ALA A 233 6.64 -16.41 -2.48
C ALA A 233 5.48 -16.79 -3.43
N ALA A 234 5.77 -17.53 -4.52
CA ALA A 234 4.76 -18.03 -5.44
C ALA A 234 3.76 -18.93 -4.72
N ARG A 235 4.26 -19.91 -3.95
CA ARG A 235 3.43 -20.85 -3.17
C ARG A 235 2.53 -20.12 -2.17
N LEU A 236 3.06 -19.10 -1.46
CA LEU A 236 2.28 -18.32 -0.49
C LEU A 236 1.19 -17.49 -1.18
N MET A 237 1.50 -16.89 -2.34
CA MET A 237 0.51 -16.14 -3.12
C MET A 237 -0.59 -17.06 -3.64
N ASP A 238 -0.25 -18.24 -4.22
CA ASP A 238 -1.22 -19.20 -4.70
C ASP A 238 -2.14 -19.66 -3.55
N ALA A 239 -1.59 -20.04 -2.41
CA ALA A 239 -2.38 -20.42 -1.24
C ALA A 239 -3.34 -19.32 -0.78
N CYS A 240 -2.92 -18.05 -0.82
CA CYS A 240 -3.80 -16.94 -0.47
C CYS A 240 -4.91 -16.73 -1.53
N PHE A 241 -4.58 -16.78 -2.83
CA PHE A 241 -5.58 -16.64 -3.91
C PHE A 241 -6.56 -17.81 -3.98
N GLU A 242 -6.15 -19.02 -3.61
CA GLU A 242 -7.02 -20.20 -3.54
C GLU A 242 -7.94 -20.16 -2.31
N THR A 243 -7.45 -19.63 -1.18
CA THR A 243 -8.19 -19.59 0.08
C THR A 243 -9.18 -18.42 0.16
N TYR A 244 -8.84 -17.27 -0.41
CA TYR A 244 -9.61 -16.04 -0.24
C TYR A 244 -10.14 -15.52 -1.58
N THR A 245 -11.35 -14.95 -1.54
CA THR A 245 -11.95 -14.21 -2.65
C THR A 245 -12.40 -12.83 -2.23
N MET A 246 -12.30 -11.83 -3.13
CA MET A 246 -12.79 -10.47 -2.84
C MET A 246 -14.31 -10.43 -2.94
N ALA A 247 -14.98 -10.35 -1.78
CA ALA A 247 -16.41 -10.20 -1.69
C ALA A 247 -16.80 -8.72 -1.66
N ARG A 248 -17.71 -8.30 -2.56
CA ARG A 248 -18.35 -6.98 -2.49
C ARG A 248 -19.45 -7.04 -1.43
N VAL A 249 -19.25 -6.37 -0.31
CA VAL A 249 -20.17 -6.40 0.85
C VAL A 249 -21.17 -5.26 0.79
N LEU A 250 -20.77 -4.09 0.30
CA LEU A 250 -21.61 -2.90 0.18
C LEU A 250 -21.18 -2.08 -1.03
N GLY A 251 -22.09 -1.24 -1.57
CA GLY A 251 -21.77 -0.36 -2.68
C GLY A 251 -22.90 0.64 -2.99
N PRO A 252 -22.68 1.58 -3.94
CA PRO A 252 -23.62 2.65 -4.25
C PRO A 252 -25.01 2.17 -4.71
N THR A 253 -25.09 1.00 -5.32
CA THR A 253 -26.34 0.40 -5.80
C THR A 253 -27.00 -0.54 -4.79
N MET A 254 -26.33 -0.84 -3.67
CA MET A 254 -26.81 -1.72 -2.62
C MET A 254 -27.42 -0.91 -1.49
N ALA A 255 -28.57 -1.34 -0.97
CA ALA A 255 -29.16 -0.71 0.22
C ALA A 255 -28.31 -1.07 1.45
N ALA A 256 -27.72 -0.05 2.07
CA ALA A 256 -27.02 -0.20 3.35
C ALA A 256 -28.00 -0.30 4.53
N GLY A 257 -29.20 0.30 4.38
CA GLY A 257 -30.24 0.36 5.41
C GLY A 257 -31.27 1.42 5.09
N LYS A 258 -32.08 1.73 6.10
CA LYS A 258 -33.06 2.83 6.05
C LYS A 258 -32.88 3.72 7.26
N ILE A 259 -33.15 5.02 7.09
CA ILE A 259 -33.15 6.02 8.17
C ILE A 259 -34.53 6.62 8.31
N THR A 260 -34.99 6.90 9.55
CA THR A 260 -36.22 7.57 9.83
C THR A 260 -36.18 9.01 9.34
N VAL A 261 -37.29 9.49 8.76
CA VAL A 261 -37.42 10.87 8.26
C VAL A 261 -38.46 11.63 9.08
N ILE A 262 -38.01 12.73 9.69
CA ILE A 262 -38.87 13.69 10.42
C ILE A 262 -39.31 14.80 9.44
N ASP A 263 -40.56 15.21 9.51
CA ASP A 263 -41.17 16.25 8.65
C ASP A 263 -41.11 15.92 7.14
N GLY A 264 -40.85 14.67 6.74
CA GLY A 264 -40.81 14.23 5.34
C GLY A 264 -42.15 13.64 4.86
N ARG A 265 -42.39 13.64 3.53
CA ARG A 265 -43.50 12.92 2.93
C ARG A 265 -43.41 11.42 3.12
N GLN A 266 -42.21 10.88 3.05
CA GLN A 266 -41.94 9.49 3.38
C GLN A 266 -41.44 9.36 4.83
N ALA A 267 -41.83 8.28 5.50
CA ALA A 267 -41.42 8.01 6.90
C ALA A 267 -39.97 7.54 7.03
N SER A 268 -39.38 7.04 5.96
CA SER A 268 -37.99 6.56 5.92
C SER A 268 -37.38 6.80 4.54
N ALA A 269 -36.05 6.90 4.50
CA ALA A 269 -35.27 7.01 3.27
C ALA A 269 -34.22 5.91 3.22
N ARG A 270 -33.80 5.50 2.02
CA ARG A 270 -32.77 4.51 1.82
C ARG A 270 -31.39 5.12 1.93
N LEU A 271 -30.49 4.35 2.54
CA LEU A 271 -29.07 4.65 2.65
C LEU A 271 -28.30 3.75 1.69
N CYS A 272 -27.23 4.27 1.10
CA CYS A 272 -26.25 3.51 0.33
C CYS A 272 -24.83 3.95 0.66
N ALA A 273 -23.84 3.11 0.32
CA ALA A 273 -22.44 3.46 0.43
C ALA A 273 -22.04 4.42 -0.70
N MET A 274 -21.12 5.33 -0.42
CA MET A 274 -20.59 6.24 -1.44
C MET A 274 -19.70 5.52 -2.45
N GLN A 275 -19.06 4.42 -2.04
CA GLN A 275 -18.18 3.59 -2.86
C GLN A 275 -18.34 2.10 -2.54
N ASP A 276 -17.79 1.25 -3.39
CA ASP A 276 -17.76 -0.19 -3.13
C ASP A 276 -16.86 -0.49 -1.92
N LEU A 277 -17.39 -1.30 -1.00
CA LEU A 277 -16.61 -1.95 0.05
C LEU A 277 -16.43 -3.41 -0.30
N ARG A 278 -15.18 -3.78 -0.52
CA ARG A 278 -14.76 -5.15 -0.78
C ARG A 278 -13.84 -5.63 0.33
N VAL A 279 -13.95 -6.90 0.68
CA VAL A 279 -13.07 -7.51 1.69
C VAL A 279 -12.73 -8.93 1.25
N PRO A 280 -11.50 -9.41 1.50
CA PRO A 280 -11.17 -10.81 1.24
C PRO A 280 -11.85 -11.70 2.28
N LEU A 281 -12.59 -12.71 1.83
CA LEU A 281 -13.23 -13.73 2.68
C LEU A 281 -12.78 -15.10 2.27
N CYS A 282 -12.61 -16.02 3.23
CA CYS A 282 -12.44 -17.44 2.99
C CYS A 282 -13.77 -18.19 3.21
N GLU A 283 -13.81 -19.46 2.81
CA GLU A 283 -14.98 -20.30 2.99
C GLU A 283 -15.43 -20.34 4.46
N GLY A 284 -16.74 -20.19 4.68
CA GLY A 284 -17.35 -20.15 6.02
C GLY A 284 -17.25 -18.82 6.75
N GLU A 285 -16.51 -17.83 6.24
CA GLU A 285 -16.50 -16.49 6.81
C GLU A 285 -17.67 -15.63 6.33
N SER A 286 -18.16 -14.77 7.20
CA SER A 286 -19.17 -13.76 6.86
C SER A 286 -18.69 -12.36 7.24
N ALA A 287 -19.05 -11.38 6.42
CA ALA A 287 -18.85 -9.98 6.71
C ALA A 287 -20.11 -9.37 7.32
N GLN A 288 -19.96 -8.56 8.36
CA GLN A 288 -21.03 -7.79 8.97
C GLN A 288 -20.84 -6.31 8.63
N VAL A 289 -21.95 -5.64 8.28
CA VAL A 289 -21.95 -4.18 8.08
C VAL A 289 -22.47 -3.52 9.35
N VAL A 290 -21.65 -2.67 9.93
CA VAL A 290 -21.99 -1.87 11.12
C VAL A 290 -22.13 -0.42 10.64
N LEU A 291 -23.35 0.15 10.82
CA LEU A 291 -23.65 1.53 10.46
C LEU A 291 -23.49 2.43 11.69
N ASP A 292 -22.76 3.53 11.51
CA ASP A 292 -22.73 4.66 12.43
C ASP A 292 -23.43 5.84 11.77
N VAL A 293 -24.75 5.90 12.00
CA VAL A 293 -25.67 6.89 11.43
C VAL A 293 -26.65 7.39 12.48
N PRO A 294 -27.15 8.63 12.40
CA PRO A 294 -28.17 9.14 13.33
C PRO A 294 -29.45 8.31 13.24
N GLN A 295 -30.26 8.32 14.32
CA GLN A 295 -31.53 7.61 14.34
C GLN A 295 -32.56 8.15 13.35
N ALA A 296 -32.48 9.45 13.03
CA ALA A 296 -33.38 10.12 12.10
C ALA A 296 -32.71 11.32 11.43
N ILE A 297 -33.23 11.68 10.26
CA ILE A 297 -32.91 12.94 9.57
C ILE A 297 -34.18 13.80 9.46
N ARG A 298 -34.00 15.11 9.31
CA ARG A 298 -35.09 16.03 9.06
C ARG A 298 -35.16 16.38 7.56
N ALA A 299 -36.36 16.27 6.96
CA ALA A 299 -36.56 16.65 5.58
C ALA A 299 -36.48 18.20 5.39
N PRO A 300 -36.11 18.73 4.20
CA PRO A 300 -35.72 17.94 3.03
C PRO A 300 -34.30 17.33 3.14
N GLY A 301 -34.09 16.24 2.41
CA GLY A 301 -32.76 15.61 2.24
C GLY A 301 -32.48 15.40 0.76
N TYR A 302 -31.20 15.36 0.38
CA TYR A 302 -30.79 15.27 -1.03
C TYR A 302 -30.02 13.97 -1.29
N ALA A 303 -30.23 13.41 -2.48
CA ALA A 303 -29.41 12.28 -2.94
C ALA A 303 -27.93 12.65 -2.88
N GLY A 304 -27.11 11.75 -2.35
CA GLY A 304 -25.67 12.00 -2.12
C GLY A 304 -25.36 12.77 -0.82
N GLN A 305 -26.37 13.22 -0.06
CA GLN A 305 -26.14 13.86 1.23
C GLN A 305 -25.49 12.88 2.21
N HIS A 306 -24.35 13.27 2.77
CA HIS A 306 -23.64 12.50 3.80
C HIS A 306 -24.52 12.35 5.06
N ILE A 307 -24.59 11.13 5.57
CA ILE A 307 -25.42 10.79 6.74
C ILE A 307 -24.56 10.22 7.87
N GLY A 308 -23.49 9.51 7.55
CA GLY A 308 -22.61 8.87 8.53
C GLY A 308 -21.65 7.92 7.85
N THR A 309 -21.24 6.88 8.55
CA THR A 309 -20.25 5.92 8.06
C THR A 309 -20.74 4.47 8.18
N ALA A 310 -20.17 3.58 7.38
CA ALA A 310 -20.29 2.14 7.53
C ALA A 310 -18.91 1.52 7.72
N GLN A 311 -18.85 0.48 8.54
CA GLN A 311 -17.68 -0.39 8.70
C GLN A 311 -18.03 -1.82 8.30
N VAL A 312 -17.13 -2.48 7.58
CA VAL A 312 -17.22 -3.91 7.31
C VAL A 312 -16.35 -4.64 8.32
N VAL A 313 -16.97 -5.50 9.11
CA VAL A 313 -16.32 -6.27 10.19
C VAL A 313 -16.30 -7.75 9.81
N VAL A 314 -15.13 -8.39 9.90
CA VAL A 314 -14.92 -9.83 9.70
C VAL A 314 -14.17 -10.38 10.91
N GLY A 315 -14.70 -11.42 11.54
CA GLY A 315 -14.09 -12.01 12.75
C GLY A 315 -13.86 -11.01 13.88
N GLY A 316 -14.75 -10.02 14.05
CA GLY A 316 -14.66 -8.98 15.08
C GLY A 316 -13.65 -7.85 14.76
N LYS A 317 -13.04 -7.83 13.59
CA LYS A 317 -12.11 -6.78 13.18
C LYS A 317 -12.72 -5.95 12.04
N ALA A 318 -12.68 -4.61 12.16
CA ALA A 318 -13.03 -3.71 11.06
C ALA A 318 -11.93 -3.78 9.98
N LEU A 319 -12.32 -4.13 8.75
CA LEU A 319 -11.41 -4.27 7.62
C LEU A 319 -11.52 -3.10 6.63
N ALA A 320 -12.72 -2.56 6.45
CA ALA A 320 -12.97 -1.47 5.52
C ALA A 320 -14.04 -0.52 6.07
N SER A 321 -14.04 0.72 5.63
CA SER A 321 -15.06 1.72 5.97
C SER A 321 -15.33 2.66 4.81
N CYS A 322 -16.55 3.20 4.76
CA CYS A 322 -16.90 4.24 3.78
C CYS A 322 -17.96 5.18 4.34
N GLU A 323 -18.16 6.28 3.63
CA GLU A 323 -19.27 7.20 3.86
C GLU A 323 -20.60 6.60 3.42
N ILE A 324 -21.64 6.86 4.22
CA ILE A 324 -23.03 6.51 3.93
C ILE A 324 -23.78 7.78 3.56
N VAL A 325 -24.52 7.69 2.46
CA VAL A 325 -25.26 8.80 1.90
C VAL A 325 -26.74 8.44 1.66
N LEU A 326 -27.59 9.44 1.54
CA LEU A 326 -28.96 9.24 1.04
C LEU A 326 -28.93 8.79 -0.43
N SER A 327 -29.64 7.71 -0.75
CA SER A 327 -29.76 7.23 -2.14
C SER A 327 -30.78 7.99 -2.98
N GLU A 328 -31.65 8.79 -2.35
CA GLU A 328 -32.76 9.43 -2.99
C GLU A 328 -33.10 10.81 -2.36
N TYR A 329 -33.85 11.63 -3.07
CA TYR A 329 -34.37 12.88 -2.54
C TYR A 329 -35.49 12.63 -1.53
N VAL A 330 -35.46 13.36 -0.41
CA VAL A 330 -36.46 13.29 0.67
C VAL A 330 -37.24 14.59 0.71
N GLU A 331 -38.51 14.54 0.28
CA GLU A 331 -39.36 15.72 0.21
C GLU A 331 -39.90 16.11 1.59
N SER A 332 -39.90 17.43 1.89
CA SER A 332 -40.54 17.97 3.12
C SER A 332 -42.05 18.07 3.01
N LYS A 333 -42.76 17.65 4.04
CA LYS A 333 -44.23 17.88 4.17
C LYS A 333 -44.58 19.36 4.25
N ARG A 334 -43.69 20.17 4.87
CA ARG A 334 -43.94 21.62 5.07
C ARG A 334 -43.90 22.39 3.75
N LEU A 335 -42.99 22.05 2.87
CA LEU A 335 -42.89 22.71 1.55
C LEU A 335 -44.17 22.52 0.72
N ALA A 336 -44.79 21.34 0.76
CA ALA A 336 -46.01 21.05 0.06
C ALA A 336 -47.24 21.78 0.66
N LEU A 337 -47.24 22.01 1.98
CA LEU A 337 -48.28 22.76 2.67
C LEU A 337 -48.16 24.27 2.41
N ASP A 338 -46.93 24.80 2.41
CA ASP A 338 -46.67 26.21 2.17
C ASP A 338 -46.93 26.60 0.71
N VAL A 339 -46.55 25.78 -0.26
CA VAL A 339 -46.87 26.00 -1.67
C VAL A 339 -48.41 25.94 -1.90
N ARG A 340 -49.12 24.98 -1.34
CA ARG A 340 -50.61 24.93 -1.42
C ARG A 340 -51.27 26.15 -0.75
N ARG A 341 -50.79 26.61 0.39
CA ARG A 341 -51.24 27.82 1.05
C ARG A 341 -51.00 29.08 0.24
N VAL A 342 -49.84 29.17 -0.39
CA VAL A 342 -49.49 30.31 -1.26
C VAL A 342 -50.42 30.31 -2.51
N VAL A 343 -50.53 29.16 -3.18
CA VAL A 343 -51.36 29.02 -4.40
C VAL A 343 -52.83 29.24 -4.09
N SER A 344 -53.36 28.74 -2.96
CA SER A 344 -54.76 29.01 -2.58
C SER A 344 -55.03 30.46 -2.21
N ARG A 345 -54.04 31.23 -1.76
CA ARG A 345 -54.15 32.68 -1.53
C ARG A 345 -54.06 33.52 -2.81
N TRP A 346 -53.54 32.97 -3.89
CA TRP A 346 -53.45 33.65 -5.20
C TRP A 346 -54.64 33.35 -6.11
N MET A 347 -55.45 32.36 -5.76
CA MET A 347 -56.67 32.00 -6.51
C MET A 347 -57.97 32.54 -5.87
N LEU A 348 -57.89 33.36 -4.83
CA LEU A 348 -58.99 34.17 -4.27
C LEU A 348 -58.73 35.66 -4.52
#